data_0778f8f61c918657d9020b8daf574b51
#
_entry.id   0778f8f61c918657d9020b8daf574b51
#
_cell.length_a   1.000
_cell.length_b   1.000
_cell.length_c   1.000
_cell.angle_alpha   90.00
_cell.angle_beta   90.00
_cell.angle_gamma   90.00
#
_symmetry.space_group_name_H-M   'P 1'
#
loop_
_entity.id
_entity.type
_entity.pdbx_description
1 polymer ?
#
loop_
_entity_poly.entity_id
_entity_poly.type
_entity_poly.pdbx_seq_one_letter_code
_entity_poly.pdbx_strand_id
1 'polypeptide(L)'
;MAVVAGLVASLSLMAQQSQGEPDWMKDLTSRITLNGYAQAGWSYQNPNGKSQNSYNLKRTLLWAKARITDRWSCLFMHDFSSVVQEFYTDYRLSKGSEMTVRFGQFKHSYSMENPLSPTQLELIDVYSQAVLYLAGEGPDPLNGVNYGRDLGLEVYGDLANGMAHYELALMSGQGINRKDRNNQKDFIAKLELRPMDGFRVVASGYLGTGNAVGTAAWNPEIQVGDNYKRNRYSVGAEYKTQAYTGSKYKEARPASIRAEWLGGQDGKVGSRGGYVTVCVPMADALDMVASAETYNRNTKVDGWDQSNLTVGLQYWYYKKCRLQLQYTRCLLGDQLGKDYDWLQAQVQVAF
;
A
#
# COMPACT_ATOMS: atom_id res chain seq x y z
N MET A 1 -20.80 -1.69 15.69
CA MET A 1 -21.51 -2.29 14.53
C MET A 1 -22.91 -1.70 14.30
N ALA A 2 -23.74 -1.50 15.33
CA ALA A 2 -25.10 -0.99 15.15
C ALA A 2 -25.21 0.45 14.56
N VAL A 3 -24.27 1.34 14.83
CA VAL A 3 -24.33 2.76 14.42
C VAL A 3 -24.04 2.94 12.91
N VAL A 4 -23.09 2.20 12.35
CA VAL A 4 -22.75 2.29 10.92
C VAL A 4 -23.81 1.58 10.05
N ALA A 5 -24.32 0.44 10.51
CA ALA A 5 -25.44 -0.24 9.86
C ALA A 5 -26.73 0.61 9.92
N GLY A 6 -26.94 1.35 11.00
CA GLY A 6 -28.06 2.28 11.14
C GLY A 6 -27.97 3.48 10.18
N LEU A 7 -26.77 4.03 9.95
CA LEU A 7 -26.57 5.13 8.99
C LEU A 7 -26.75 4.69 7.52
N VAL A 8 -26.27 3.52 7.15
CA VAL A 8 -26.44 2.99 5.78
C VAL A 8 -27.90 2.55 5.56
N ALA A 9 -28.55 1.94 6.55
CA ALA A 9 -29.96 1.55 6.46
C ALA A 9 -30.89 2.77 6.43
N SER A 10 -30.59 3.83 7.17
CA SER A 10 -31.40 5.06 7.15
C SER A 10 -31.25 5.83 5.83
N LEU A 11 -30.06 5.83 5.21
CA LEU A 11 -29.86 6.40 3.88
C LEU A 11 -30.59 5.60 2.79
N SER A 12 -30.67 4.26 2.91
CA SER A 12 -31.37 3.40 1.94
C SER A 12 -32.90 3.47 2.08
N LEU A 13 -33.43 3.62 3.30
CA LEU A 13 -34.88 3.77 3.55
C LEU A 13 -35.40 5.15 3.11
N MET A 14 -34.57 6.19 3.18
CA MET A 14 -34.94 7.54 2.71
C MET A 14 -34.99 7.64 1.17
N ALA A 15 -34.24 6.81 0.46
CA ALA A 15 -34.25 6.76 -1.01
C ALA A 15 -35.54 6.14 -1.60
N GLN A 16 -36.42 5.52 -0.79
CA GLN A 16 -37.67 4.91 -1.26
C GLN A 16 -38.93 5.79 -1.07
N GLN A 17 -38.83 6.95 -0.45
CA GLN A 17 -39.95 7.87 -0.38
C GLN A 17 -39.80 8.95 -1.46
N SER A 18 -40.68 8.93 -2.47
CA SER A 18 -40.75 9.84 -3.63
C SER A 18 -41.25 11.26 -3.29
N GLN A 19 -40.81 11.87 -2.21
CA GLN A 19 -40.84 13.29 -2.00
C GLN A 19 -39.41 13.79 -2.14
N GLY A 20 -39.18 14.84 -2.99
CA GLY A 20 -37.84 15.31 -3.35
C GLY A 20 -36.92 15.45 -2.13
N GLU A 21 -35.71 14.93 -2.25
CA GLU A 21 -34.71 15.02 -1.18
C GLU A 21 -34.56 16.47 -0.71
N PRO A 22 -34.52 16.75 0.59
CA PRO A 22 -34.25 18.09 1.11
C PRO A 22 -32.94 18.65 0.57
N ASP A 23 -32.88 19.94 0.29
CA ASP A 23 -31.72 20.58 -0.32
C ASP A 23 -30.42 20.39 0.49
N TRP A 24 -30.51 20.37 1.83
CA TRP A 24 -29.36 20.06 2.69
C TRP A 24 -28.83 18.63 2.50
N MET A 25 -29.71 17.66 2.23
CA MET A 25 -29.31 16.27 1.98
C MET A 25 -28.63 16.13 0.62
N LYS A 26 -29.16 16.81 -0.42
CA LYS A 26 -28.51 16.87 -1.73
C LYS A 26 -27.13 17.51 -1.66
N ASP A 27 -27.00 18.60 -0.89
CA ASP A 27 -25.72 19.26 -0.65
C ASP A 27 -24.74 18.33 0.07
N LEU A 28 -25.17 17.66 1.14
CA LEU A 28 -24.35 16.70 1.89
C LEU A 28 -23.91 15.52 1.03
N THR A 29 -24.82 14.88 0.29
CA THR A 29 -24.49 13.72 -0.56
C THR A 29 -23.59 14.09 -1.73
N SER A 30 -23.69 15.33 -2.24
CA SER A 30 -22.79 15.85 -3.29
C SER A 30 -21.35 16.06 -2.81
N ARG A 31 -21.13 16.20 -1.50
CA ARG A 31 -19.83 16.47 -0.88
C ARG A 31 -19.15 15.23 -0.33
N ILE A 32 -19.88 14.13 -0.08
CA ILE A 32 -19.36 12.92 0.52
C ILE A 32 -19.33 11.81 -0.53
N THR A 33 -18.15 11.20 -0.71
CA THR A 33 -17.96 9.99 -1.53
C THR A 33 -17.64 8.82 -0.62
N LEU A 34 -18.44 7.76 -0.71
CA LEU A 34 -18.23 6.51 0.01
C LEU A 34 -17.71 5.45 -0.95
N ASN A 35 -16.63 4.77 -0.56
CA ASN A 35 -16.04 3.68 -1.34
C ASN A 35 -15.55 2.59 -0.39
N GLY A 36 -15.37 1.39 -0.94
CA GLY A 36 -14.87 0.29 -0.15
C GLY A 36 -14.43 -0.89 -1.00
N TYR A 37 -13.72 -1.80 -0.36
CA TYR A 37 -13.42 -3.11 -0.92
C TYR A 37 -13.23 -4.16 0.17
N ALA A 38 -13.46 -5.41 -0.20
CA ALA A 38 -13.16 -6.57 0.62
C ALA A 38 -12.32 -7.57 -0.18
N GLN A 39 -11.39 -8.22 0.51
CA GLN A 39 -10.54 -9.29 -0.03
C GLN A 39 -10.56 -10.46 0.93
N ALA A 40 -11.01 -11.63 0.44
CA ALA A 40 -10.97 -12.90 1.15
C ALA A 40 -10.19 -13.91 0.29
N GLY A 41 -9.45 -14.77 0.93
CA GLY A 41 -8.57 -15.68 0.22
C GLY A 41 -8.38 -17.03 0.91
N TRP A 42 -7.73 -17.90 0.19
CA TRP A 42 -7.21 -19.18 0.63
C TRP A 42 -5.72 -19.25 0.31
N SER A 43 -4.97 -19.89 1.17
CA SER A 43 -3.55 -20.14 0.95
C SER A 43 -3.14 -21.53 1.40
N TYR A 44 -2.21 -22.13 0.66
CA TYR A 44 -1.50 -23.36 1.01
C TYR A 44 0.00 -23.12 0.87
N GLN A 45 0.75 -23.45 1.89
CA GLN A 45 2.22 -23.39 1.90
C GLN A 45 2.81 -24.55 2.72
N ASN A 46 4.09 -24.87 2.48
CA ASN A 46 4.76 -25.96 3.16
C ASN A 46 6.13 -25.58 3.76
N PRO A 47 6.22 -24.47 4.53
CA PRO A 47 7.49 -24.03 5.09
C PRO A 47 8.08 -25.11 6.02
N ASN A 48 9.38 -25.36 5.87
CA ASN A 48 10.11 -26.37 6.65
C ASN A 48 9.47 -27.78 6.63
N GLY A 49 8.79 -28.13 5.52
CA GLY A 49 8.11 -29.41 5.35
C GLY A 49 6.80 -29.56 6.14
N LYS A 50 6.29 -28.49 6.74
CA LYS A 50 5.01 -28.49 7.46
C LYS A 50 3.95 -27.82 6.59
N SER A 51 2.97 -28.59 6.13
CA SER A 51 1.85 -28.06 5.36
C SER A 51 0.95 -27.17 6.22
N GLN A 52 0.65 -25.99 5.70
CA GLN A 52 -0.27 -25.03 6.28
C GLN A 52 -1.34 -24.68 5.24
N ASN A 53 -2.60 -24.70 5.65
CA ASN A 53 -3.75 -24.45 4.80
C ASN A 53 -4.73 -23.57 5.57
N SER A 54 -5.11 -22.43 4.99
CA SER A 54 -5.93 -21.45 5.69
C SER A 54 -6.83 -20.64 4.75
N TYR A 55 -8.07 -20.40 5.17
CA TYR A 55 -8.91 -19.34 4.65
C TYR A 55 -8.72 -18.10 5.52
N ASN A 56 -8.70 -16.94 4.89
CA ASN A 56 -8.57 -15.68 5.61
C ASN A 56 -9.39 -14.55 4.99
N LEU A 57 -9.88 -13.66 5.84
CA LEU A 57 -10.39 -12.36 5.47
C LEU A 57 -9.22 -11.39 5.55
N LYS A 58 -8.64 -11.04 4.39
CA LYS A 58 -7.41 -10.23 4.35
C LYS A 58 -7.67 -8.77 4.69
N ARG A 59 -8.72 -8.19 4.13
CA ARG A 59 -9.06 -6.76 4.26
C ARG A 59 -10.54 -6.53 4.05
N THR A 60 -11.08 -5.59 4.81
CA THR A 60 -12.45 -5.09 4.63
C THR A 60 -12.44 -3.60 4.88
N LEU A 61 -12.12 -2.82 3.84
CA LEU A 61 -11.97 -1.38 3.96
C LEU A 61 -13.20 -0.63 3.49
N LEU A 62 -13.54 0.39 4.27
CA LEU A 62 -14.52 1.40 3.91
C LEU A 62 -13.89 2.77 4.19
N TRP A 63 -14.08 3.70 3.27
CA TRP A 63 -13.66 5.09 3.48
C TRP A 63 -14.67 6.09 2.96
N ALA A 64 -14.75 7.19 3.68
CA ALA A 64 -15.51 8.36 3.31
C ALA A 64 -14.55 9.51 3.04
N LYS A 65 -14.68 10.15 1.86
CA LYS A 65 -14.01 11.39 1.54
C LYS A 65 -15.03 12.51 1.52
N ALA A 66 -14.82 13.54 2.32
CA ALA A 66 -15.69 14.72 2.37
C ALA A 66 -14.97 15.94 1.80
N ARG A 67 -15.64 16.66 0.88
CA ARG A 67 -15.23 17.97 0.39
C ARG A 67 -15.88 19.05 1.26
N ILE A 68 -15.09 19.70 2.11
CA ILE A 68 -15.57 20.75 3.02
C ILE A 68 -15.74 22.06 2.25
N THR A 69 -14.71 22.40 1.44
CA THR A 69 -14.74 23.52 0.49
C THR A 69 -14.05 23.09 -0.81
N ASP A 70 -13.95 23.97 -1.79
CA ASP A 70 -13.19 23.67 -3.03
C ASP A 70 -11.69 23.44 -2.80
N ARG A 71 -11.16 23.92 -1.67
CA ARG A 71 -9.75 23.77 -1.31
C ARG A 71 -9.50 22.83 -0.14
N TRP A 72 -10.55 22.47 0.61
CA TRP A 72 -10.42 21.71 1.83
C TRP A 72 -11.22 20.41 1.75
N SER A 73 -10.56 19.29 1.97
CA SER A 73 -11.19 17.97 2.05
C SER A 73 -10.62 17.17 3.23
N CYS A 74 -11.36 16.18 3.66
CA CYS A 74 -10.88 15.20 4.64
C CYS A 74 -11.23 13.78 4.18
N LEU A 75 -10.47 12.81 4.70
CA LEU A 75 -10.69 11.40 4.48
C LEU A 75 -10.66 10.66 5.80
N PHE A 76 -11.61 9.74 5.98
CA PHE A 76 -11.61 8.73 7.04
C PHE A 76 -11.67 7.36 6.40
N MET A 77 -10.76 6.45 6.80
CA MET A 77 -10.69 5.06 6.32
C MET A 77 -10.55 4.10 7.49
N HIS A 78 -11.38 3.08 7.50
CA HIS A 78 -11.32 1.99 8.48
C HIS A 78 -11.24 0.63 7.80
N ASP A 79 -10.37 -0.23 8.30
CA ASP A 79 -10.33 -1.64 7.96
C ASP A 79 -11.03 -2.44 9.07
N PHE A 80 -12.21 -2.99 8.77
CA PHE A 80 -13.01 -3.76 9.73
C PHE A 80 -12.39 -5.10 10.10
N SER A 81 -11.34 -5.53 9.38
CA SER A 81 -10.54 -6.69 9.75
C SER A 81 -9.36 -6.34 10.68
N SER A 82 -9.08 -5.04 10.90
CA SER A 82 -7.94 -4.60 11.71
C SER A 82 -8.21 -3.29 12.50
N VAL A 83 -7.82 -2.13 11.96
CA VAL A 83 -7.80 -0.85 12.68
C VAL A 83 -8.23 0.33 11.81
N VAL A 84 -8.37 1.52 12.43
CA VAL A 84 -8.44 2.78 11.67
C VAL A 84 -7.17 2.93 10.86
N GLN A 85 -7.32 3.01 9.54
CA GLN A 85 -6.20 3.08 8.61
C GLN A 85 -5.76 4.51 8.38
N GLU A 86 -6.68 5.39 8.02
CA GLU A 86 -6.36 6.77 7.69
C GLU A 86 -7.39 7.74 8.24
N PHE A 87 -6.90 8.85 8.73
CA PHE A 87 -7.67 10.04 9.01
C PHE A 87 -6.79 11.25 8.75
N TYR A 88 -7.08 11.97 7.71
CA TYR A 88 -6.32 13.17 7.36
C TYR A 88 -7.19 14.25 6.73
N THR A 89 -6.65 15.46 6.71
CA THR A 89 -7.22 16.60 6.01
C THR A 89 -6.21 17.15 5.01
N ASP A 90 -6.70 17.51 3.82
CA ASP A 90 -5.95 18.17 2.76
C ASP A 90 -6.43 19.59 2.59
N TYR A 91 -5.49 20.54 2.55
CA TYR A 91 -5.77 21.91 2.22
C TYR A 91 -4.91 22.38 1.04
N ARG A 92 -5.56 22.72 -0.08
CA ARG A 92 -4.88 23.21 -1.28
C ARG A 92 -4.48 24.66 -1.09
N LEU A 93 -3.18 24.93 -1.08
CA LEU A 93 -2.61 26.28 -0.94
C LEU A 93 -2.58 27.02 -2.29
N SER A 94 -2.19 26.33 -3.37
CA SER A 94 -2.17 26.88 -4.71
C SER A 94 -3.58 26.95 -5.35
N LYS A 95 -3.71 27.69 -6.46
CA LYS A 95 -4.94 27.69 -7.27
C LYS A 95 -5.07 26.41 -8.11
N GLY A 96 -3.95 25.83 -8.53
CA GLY A 96 -3.86 24.56 -9.25
C GLY A 96 -3.51 23.39 -8.33
N SER A 97 -2.75 22.44 -8.84
CA SER A 97 -2.28 21.24 -8.12
C SER A 97 -0.86 21.35 -7.55
N GLU A 98 -0.25 22.55 -7.63
CA GLU A 98 1.18 22.72 -7.35
C GLU A 98 1.54 22.57 -5.88
N MET A 99 0.59 22.85 -4.98
CA MET A 99 0.86 22.75 -3.54
C MET A 99 -0.40 22.43 -2.73
N THR A 100 -0.37 21.30 -2.05
CA THR A 100 -1.37 20.86 -1.08
C THR A 100 -0.65 20.49 0.22
N VAL A 101 -1.22 20.86 1.36
CA VAL A 101 -0.77 20.45 2.68
C VAL A 101 -1.73 19.40 3.21
N ARG A 102 -1.20 18.28 3.69
CA ARG A 102 -1.91 17.20 4.36
C ARG A 102 -1.47 17.12 5.81
N PHE A 103 -2.42 16.93 6.71
CA PHE A 103 -2.15 16.67 8.12
C PHE A 103 -3.05 15.54 8.62
N GLY A 104 -2.45 14.60 9.34
CA GLY A 104 -3.16 13.47 9.94
C GLY A 104 -2.40 12.17 9.82
N GLN A 105 -3.11 11.05 9.82
CA GLN A 105 -2.59 9.71 9.62
C GLN A 105 -2.87 9.25 8.20
N PHE A 106 -1.81 8.89 7.47
CA PHE A 106 -1.89 8.48 6.07
C PHE A 106 -0.71 7.59 5.68
N LYS A 107 -0.79 6.96 4.50
CA LYS A 107 0.35 6.25 3.91
C LYS A 107 1.46 7.24 3.57
N HIS A 108 2.64 6.98 4.12
CA HIS A 108 3.80 7.81 3.77
C HIS A 108 4.28 7.51 2.35
N SER A 109 4.95 8.48 1.75
CA SER A 109 5.31 8.50 0.33
C SER A 109 6.55 7.67 -0.05
N TYR A 110 7.18 6.98 0.90
CA TYR A 110 8.33 6.12 0.61
C TYR A 110 7.92 4.90 -0.22
N SER A 111 8.72 4.53 -1.27
CA SER A 111 8.47 3.48 -2.26
C SER A 111 7.39 3.81 -3.31
N MET A 112 7.48 3.14 -4.46
CA MET A 112 6.46 3.22 -5.52
C MET A 112 5.17 2.47 -5.16
N GLU A 113 5.28 1.34 -4.46
CA GLU A 113 4.14 0.48 -4.15
C GLU A 113 3.38 0.94 -2.91
N ASN A 114 4.07 1.47 -1.89
CA ASN A 114 3.42 1.80 -0.63
C ASN A 114 2.17 2.71 -0.77
N PRO A 115 2.19 3.79 -1.56
CA PRO A 115 1.01 4.64 -1.73
C PRO A 115 -0.13 3.99 -2.51
N LEU A 116 0.14 2.90 -3.26
CA LEU A 116 -0.87 2.26 -4.10
C LEU A 116 -1.89 1.48 -3.25
N SER A 117 -3.12 1.49 -3.74
CA SER A 117 -4.16 0.65 -3.15
C SER A 117 -3.90 -0.84 -3.44
N PRO A 118 -4.16 -1.75 -2.48
CA PRO A 118 -4.15 -3.18 -2.73
C PRO A 118 -5.01 -3.65 -3.91
N THR A 119 -6.04 -2.88 -4.28
CA THR A 119 -6.88 -3.18 -5.45
C THR A 119 -6.21 -2.88 -6.77
N GLN A 120 -5.13 -2.10 -6.78
CA GLN A 120 -4.36 -1.72 -7.96
C GLN A 120 -3.13 -2.61 -8.17
N LEU A 121 -2.64 -3.26 -7.11
CA LEU A 121 -1.48 -4.13 -7.14
C LEU A 121 -1.86 -5.53 -7.64
N GLU A 122 -0.94 -6.18 -8.32
CA GLU A 122 -1.16 -7.40 -9.05
C GLU A 122 -1.03 -8.66 -8.19
N LEU A 123 -0.17 -8.59 -7.16
CA LEU A 123 0.09 -9.73 -6.27
C LEU A 123 -1.00 -9.88 -5.20
N ILE A 124 -1.30 -11.13 -4.83
CA ILE A 124 -2.26 -11.44 -3.75
C ILE A 124 -1.72 -10.97 -2.40
N ASP A 125 -0.42 -11.07 -2.17
CA ASP A 125 0.23 -10.52 -0.97
C ASP A 125 0.53 -9.02 -1.08
N VAL A 126 0.18 -8.45 -2.22
CA VAL A 126 0.14 -7.02 -2.49
C VAL A 126 1.53 -6.42 -2.72
N TYR A 127 2.41 -6.46 -1.73
CA TYR A 127 3.71 -5.79 -1.75
C TYR A 127 4.86 -6.77 -1.86
N SER A 128 5.94 -6.35 -2.53
CA SER A 128 7.20 -7.09 -2.53
C SER A 128 7.79 -7.19 -1.12
N GLN A 129 8.64 -8.20 -0.87
CA GLN A 129 9.29 -8.41 0.43
C GLN A 129 10.08 -7.17 0.89
N ALA A 130 10.75 -6.49 -0.03
CA ALA A 130 11.49 -5.27 0.30
C ALA A 130 10.54 -4.15 0.76
N VAL A 131 9.39 -3.97 0.10
CA VAL A 131 8.38 -2.96 0.49
C VAL A 131 7.71 -3.34 1.80
N LEU A 132 7.35 -4.61 2.01
CA LEU A 132 6.76 -5.08 3.27
C LEU A 132 7.59 -4.67 4.48
N TYR A 133 8.91 -4.81 4.41
CA TYR A 133 9.81 -4.47 5.53
C TYR A 133 10.24 -3.00 5.55
N LEU A 134 10.69 -2.47 4.40
CA LEU A 134 11.30 -1.13 4.37
C LEU A 134 10.27 -0.01 4.43
N ALA A 135 9.06 -0.22 3.89
CA ALA A 135 7.94 0.72 4.02
C ALA A 135 7.05 0.42 5.24
N GLY A 136 7.26 -0.69 5.95
CA GLY A 136 6.46 -1.05 7.13
C GLY A 136 5.03 -1.51 6.80
N GLU A 137 4.80 -2.01 5.60
CA GLU A 137 3.49 -2.60 5.21
C GLU A 137 3.26 -3.96 5.86
N GLY A 138 4.33 -4.71 6.11
CA GLY A 138 4.30 -6.00 6.81
C GLY A 138 4.73 -5.91 8.27
N PRO A 139 4.73 -7.05 8.97
CA PRO A 139 5.22 -7.12 10.35
C PRO A 139 6.73 -6.86 10.39
N ASP A 140 7.13 -5.84 11.12
CA ASP A 140 8.52 -5.48 11.40
C ASP A 140 8.81 -5.78 12.87
N PRO A 141 9.70 -6.74 13.21
CA PRO A 141 10.01 -7.07 14.60
C PRO A 141 10.54 -5.89 15.41
N LEU A 142 11.23 -4.93 14.79
CA LEU A 142 11.74 -3.75 15.47
C LEU A 142 10.69 -2.65 15.64
N ASN A 143 9.78 -2.47 14.68
CA ASN A 143 8.84 -1.34 14.66
C ASN A 143 7.35 -1.74 14.70
N GLY A 144 7.05 -3.03 14.67
CA GLY A 144 5.70 -3.58 14.67
C GLY A 144 5.01 -3.47 13.32
N VAL A 145 3.68 -3.61 13.31
CA VAL A 145 2.87 -3.53 12.10
C VAL A 145 2.39 -2.10 11.91
N ASN A 146 2.69 -1.47 10.79
CA ASN A 146 2.38 -0.06 10.51
C ASN A 146 1.51 0.13 9.28
N TYR A 147 1.35 -0.89 8.42
CA TYR A 147 0.60 -0.82 7.16
C TYR A 147 1.05 0.33 6.26
N GLY A 148 2.36 0.66 6.28
CA GLY A 148 2.95 1.76 5.52
C GLY A 148 2.45 3.17 5.90
N ARG A 149 1.88 3.32 7.10
CA ARG A 149 1.24 4.55 7.57
C ARG A 149 1.90 5.13 8.79
N ASP A 150 1.75 6.44 8.93
CA ASP A 150 2.20 7.17 10.12
C ASP A 150 1.38 8.46 10.29
N LEU A 151 1.54 9.12 11.42
CA LEU A 151 0.95 10.42 11.72
C LEU A 151 1.94 11.53 11.40
N GLY A 152 1.51 12.52 10.62
CA GLY A 152 2.41 13.62 10.26
C GLY A 152 1.80 14.74 9.42
N LEU A 153 2.70 15.54 8.89
CA LEU A 153 2.45 16.64 7.97
C LEU A 153 3.14 16.34 6.64
N GLU A 154 2.46 16.57 5.53
CA GLU A 154 2.99 16.40 4.18
C GLU A 154 2.66 17.62 3.32
N VAL A 155 3.62 18.02 2.49
CA VAL A 155 3.40 18.97 1.40
C VAL A 155 3.67 18.25 0.10
N TYR A 156 2.71 18.32 -0.82
CA TYR A 156 2.81 17.63 -2.10
C TYR A 156 2.17 18.42 -3.23
N GLY A 157 2.54 18.10 -4.46
CA GLY A 157 1.94 18.72 -5.63
C GLY A 157 2.58 18.34 -6.94
N ASP A 158 1.98 18.83 -8.03
CA ASP A 158 2.43 18.63 -9.39
C ASP A 158 3.11 19.88 -9.93
N LEU A 159 4.22 19.72 -10.62
CA LEU A 159 5.01 20.77 -11.25
C LEU A 159 5.11 20.51 -12.75
N ALA A 160 5.46 21.54 -13.51
CA ALA A 160 5.68 21.45 -14.94
C ALA A 160 4.53 20.77 -15.70
N ASN A 161 3.29 21.21 -15.43
CA ASN A 161 2.07 20.66 -16.03
C ASN A 161 1.88 19.14 -15.82
N GLY A 162 2.29 18.62 -14.63
CA GLY A 162 2.15 17.22 -14.27
C GLY A 162 3.32 16.33 -14.70
N MET A 163 4.37 16.87 -15.31
CA MET A 163 5.59 16.12 -15.65
C MET A 163 6.39 15.71 -14.41
N ALA A 164 6.27 16.44 -13.31
CA ALA A 164 6.90 16.11 -12.04
C ALA A 164 5.89 16.18 -10.91
N HIS A 165 5.96 15.21 -9.99
CA HIS A 165 5.20 15.18 -8.74
C HIS A 165 6.17 15.07 -7.57
N TYR A 166 5.97 15.86 -6.53
CA TYR A 166 6.80 15.82 -5.33
C TYR A 166 5.95 15.62 -4.07
N GLU A 167 6.55 14.96 -3.09
CA GLU A 167 5.98 14.78 -1.76
C GLU A 167 7.10 14.97 -0.72
N LEU A 168 6.86 15.82 0.29
CA LEU A 168 7.78 16.10 1.40
C LEU A 168 7.01 15.96 2.70
N ALA A 169 7.40 15.02 3.55
CA ALA A 169 6.67 14.73 4.77
C ALA A 169 7.56 14.75 6.02
N LEU A 170 6.96 15.21 7.13
CA LEU A 170 7.49 15.08 8.49
C LEU A 170 6.54 14.20 9.28
N MET A 171 7.02 13.03 9.70
CA MET A 171 6.25 11.97 10.34
C MET A 171 6.71 11.73 11.79
N SER A 172 5.85 11.14 12.60
CA SER A 172 6.19 10.74 13.97
C SER A 172 7.19 9.58 14.03
N GLY A 173 7.31 8.75 13.00
CA GLY A 173 8.23 7.62 12.94
C GLY A 173 7.81 6.38 13.75
N GLN A 174 6.60 6.41 14.35
CA GLN A 174 6.13 5.34 15.24
C GLN A 174 5.08 4.43 14.59
N GLY A 175 4.60 4.82 13.40
CA GLY A 175 3.60 4.10 12.64
C GLY A 175 2.16 4.34 13.08
N ILE A 176 1.28 3.51 12.56
CA ILE A 176 -0.18 3.66 12.65
C ILE A 176 -0.70 3.65 14.09
N ASN A 177 -1.62 4.58 14.41
CA ASN A 177 -2.36 4.68 15.68
C ASN A 177 -1.45 4.71 16.94
N ARG A 178 -0.24 5.25 16.83
CA ARG A 178 0.71 5.28 17.93
C ARG A 178 1.16 6.70 18.27
N LYS A 179 1.37 6.92 19.57
CA LYS A 179 2.00 8.15 20.07
C LYS A 179 3.50 8.10 19.78
N ASP A 180 4.06 9.27 19.55
CA ASP A 180 5.50 9.46 19.49
C ASP A 180 6.16 9.08 20.81
N ARG A 181 7.23 8.27 20.76
CA ARG A 181 7.95 7.75 21.91
C ARG A 181 9.35 8.31 22.07
N ASN A 182 9.89 8.97 21.03
CA ASN A 182 11.26 9.46 21.02
C ASN A 182 11.40 10.96 20.76
N ASN A 183 10.29 11.68 20.54
CA ASN A 183 10.24 13.11 20.19
C ASN A 183 10.96 13.50 18.89
N GLN A 184 11.55 12.54 18.18
CA GLN A 184 12.20 12.78 16.90
C GLN A 184 11.18 12.66 15.76
N LYS A 185 11.45 13.34 14.67
CA LYS A 185 10.59 13.29 13.48
C LYS A 185 11.36 12.70 12.33
N ASP A 186 10.66 11.89 11.56
CA ASP A 186 11.18 11.27 10.36
C ASP A 186 10.85 12.15 9.15
N PHE A 187 11.85 12.39 8.33
CA PHE A 187 11.70 13.14 7.08
C PHE A 187 11.63 12.19 5.91
N ILE A 188 10.61 12.35 5.07
CA ILE A 188 10.41 11.56 3.85
C ILE A 188 10.30 12.50 2.66
N ALA A 189 11.02 12.18 1.59
CA ALA A 189 10.94 12.90 0.33
C ALA A 189 10.74 11.93 -0.83
N LYS A 190 9.90 12.30 -1.79
CA LYS A 190 9.65 11.57 -3.03
C LYS A 190 9.58 12.52 -4.20
N LEU A 191 10.17 12.09 -5.30
CA LEU A 191 10.07 12.74 -6.61
C LEU A 191 9.64 11.70 -7.64
N GLU A 192 8.57 11.99 -8.36
CA GLU A 192 8.11 11.22 -9.52
C GLU A 192 8.23 12.08 -10.77
N LEU A 193 8.86 11.55 -11.80
CA LEU A 193 8.99 12.17 -13.13
C LEU A 193 8.19 11.35 -14.14
N ARG A 194 7.43 12.03 -14.98
CA ARG A 194 6.58 11.48 -16.05
C ARG A 194 7.02 12.05 -17.39
N PRO A 195 8.16 11.59 -17.96
CA PRO A 195 8.74 12.18 -19.17
C PRO A 195 7.94 11.90 -20.44
N MET A 196 7.09 10.87 -20.42
CA MET A 196 6.21 10.52 -21.54
C MET A 196 5.00 9.72 -21.01
N ASP A 197 3.95 9.64 -21.84
CA ASP A 197 2.74 8.91 -21.50
C ASP A 197 3.02 7.44 -21.14
N GLY A 198 2.42 7.00 -20.04
CA GLY A 198 2.57 5.64 -19.52
C GLY A 198 3.89 5.35 -18.82
N PHE A 199 4.89 6.22 -18.87
CA PHE A 199 6.17 5.98 -18.21
C PHE A 199 6.40 6.94 -17.04
N ARG A 200 6.80 6.39 -15.91
CA ARG A 200 7.22 7.17 -14.74
C ARG A 200 8.47 6.59 -14.09
N VAL A 201 9.29 7.48 -13.56
CA VAL A 201 10.45 7.17 -12.72
C VAL A 201 10.23 7.79 -11.36
N VAL A 202 10.49 7.04 -10.30
CA VAL A 202 10.27 7.48 -8.92
C VAL A 202 11.56 7.29 -8.13
N ALA A 203 11.93 8.30 -7.35
CA ALA A 203 12.98 8.19 -6.33
C ALA A 203 12.40 8.65 -4.99
N SER A 204 12.70 7.92 -3.91
CA SER A 204 12.29 8.31 -2.56
C SER A 204 13.38 8.08 -1.52
N GLY A 205 13.37 8.90 -0.48
CA GLY A 205 14.26 8.81 0.65
C GLY A 205 13.50 8.97 1.97
N TYR A 206 13.98 8.30 3.00
CA TYR A 206 13.43 8.32 4.34
C TYR A 206 14.59 8.45 5.33
N LEU A 207 14.60 9.49 6.12
CA LEU A 207 15.59 9.74 7.17
C LEU A 207 14.87 9.79 8.51
N GLY A 208 15.18 8.87 9.40
CA GLY A 208 14.43 8.78 10.64
C GLY A 208 15.15 8.08 11.79
N THR A 209 14.43 8.02 12.90
CA THR A 209 14.86 7.34 14.11
C THR A 209 13.73 6.47 14.66
N GLY A 210 13.87 5.16 14.53
CA GLY A 210 12.95 4.20 15.14
C GLY A 210 13.13 4.12 16.65
N ASN A 211 12.05 3.76 17.36
CA ASN A 211 12.12 3.33 18.76
C ASN A 211 11.62 1.89 18.83
N ALA A 212 12.53 0.96 19.17
CA ALA A 212 12.29 -0.47 19.07
C ALA A 212 11.17 -0.95 20.00
N VAL A 213 10.21 -1.70 19.44
CA VAL A 213 9.11 -2.36 20.18
C VAL A 213 9.35 -3.86 20.38
N GLY A 214 10.37 -4.40 19.74
CA GLY A 214 10.78 -5.79 19.80
C GLY A 214 12.20 -5.97 19.34
N THR A 215 12.64 -7.21 19.14
CA THR A 215 13.98 -7.57 18.72
C THR A 215 13.93 -8.33 17.40
N ALA A 216 14.97 -8.20 16.58
CA ALA A 216 15.07 -8.90 15.30
C ALA A 216 16.33 -9.80 15.30
N ALA A 217 16.17 -11.07 14.91
CA ALA A 217 17.28 -12.03 14.88
C ALA A 217 18.41 -11.59 13.94
N TRP A 218 18.08 -10.89 12.84
CA TRP A 218 19.08 -10.35 11.91
C TRP A 218 19.73 -9.05 12.38
N ASN A 219 19.28 -8.47 13.51
CA ASN A 219 19.81 -7.23 14.09
C ASN A 219 19.80 -7.28 15.63
N PRO A 220 20.57 -8.18 16.25
CA PRO A 220 20.50 -8.46 17.69
C PRO A 220 21.04 -7.32 18.57
N GLU A 221 21.72 -6.32 18.00
CA GLU A 221 22.24 -5.19 18.76
C GLU A 221 21.13 -4.22 19.23
N ILE A 222 19.96 -4.22 18.57
CA ILE A 222 18.85 -3.34 18.93
C ILE A 222 17.94 -4.06 19.92
N GLN A 223 17.74 -3.46 21.09
CA GLN A 223 16.87 -3.97 22.14
C GLN A 223 15.60 -3.15 22.27
N VAL A 224 14.58 -3.71 22.92
CA VAL A 224 13.29 -3.03 23.15
C VAL A 224 13.54 -1.72 23.92
N GLY A 225 13.00 -0.62 23.39
CA GLY A 225 13.15 0.73 23.94
C GLY A 225 14.32 1.52 23.35
N ASP A 226 15.23 0.88 22.61
CA ASP A 226 16.34 1.58 21.98
C ASP A 226 15.86 2.51 20.87
N ASN A 227 16.47 3.69 20.82
CA ASN A 227 16.39 4.55 19.64
C ASN A 227 17.50 4.15 18.66
N TYR A 228 17.13 3.92 17.41
CA TYR A 228 18.08 3.52 16.39
C TYR A 228 17.86 4.31 15.08
N LYS A 229 18.95 4.57 14.37
CA LYS A 229 18.91 5.22 13.06
C LYS A 229 18.13 4.35 12.08
N ARG A 230 17.14 4.93 11.41
CA ARG A 230 16.27 4.26 10.45
C ARG A 230 16.23 5.05 9.15
N ASN A 231 17.10 4.72 8.23
CA ASN A 231 17.16 5.37 6.92
C ASN A 231 16.75 4.42 5.82
N ARG A 232 16.12 4.97 4.77
CA ARG A 232 15.65 4.22 3.60
C ARG A 232 15.90 5.03 2.34
N TYR A 233 16.07 4.34 1.22
CA TYR A 233 16.08 4.92 -0.12
C TYR A 233 15.44 3.96 -1.10
N SER A 234 14.83 4.49 -2.16
CA SER A 234 14.33 3.69 -3.27
C SER A 234 14.48 4.44 -4.59
N VAL A 235 14.59 3.67 -5.66
CA VAL A 235 14.49 4.13 -7.03
C VAL A 235 13.78 3.08 -7.86
N GLY A 236 12.83 3.49 -8.69
CA GLY A 236 12.07 2.58 -9.52
C GLY A 236 11.50 3.25 -10.74
N ALA A 237 10.97 2.42 -11.64
CA ALA A 237 10.29 2.87 -12.84
C ALA A 237 9.09 1.97 -13.13
N GLU A 238 8.08 2.55 -13.75
CA GLU A 238 6.91 1.84 -14.24
C GLU A 238 6.61 2.30 -15.66
N TYR A 239 6.27 1.33 -16.51
CA TYR A 239 5.71 1.58 -17.83
C TYR A 239 4.36 0.89 -17.97
N LYS A 240 3.38 1.63 -18.46
CA LYS A 240 2.05 1.15 -18.82
C LYS A 240 1.78 1.47 -20.28
N THR A 241 1.39 0.47 -21.04
CA THR A 241 0.90 0.70 -22.41
C THR A 241 -0.37 1.54 -22.41
N GLN A 242 -0.81 2.02 -23.57
CA GLN A 242 -2.16 2.58 -23.66
C GLN A 242 -3.18 1.55 -23.21
N ALA A 243 -4.19 2.01 -22.49
CA ALA A 243 -5.20 1.12 -21.96
C ALA A 243 -5.89 0.35 -23.10
N TYR A 244 -5.90 -0.97 -23.00
CA TYR A 244 -6.75 -1.81 -23.82
C TYR A 244 -8.21 -1.39 -23.56
N THR A 245 -8.92 -0.91 -24.60
CA THR A 245 -10.32 -0.52 -24.52
C THR A 245 -11.17 -1.76 -24.30
N GLY A 246 -11.48 -1.96 -23.06
CA GLY A 246 -11.83 -3.25 -22.59
C GLY A 246 -13.23 -3.71 -22.80
N SER A 247 -13.47 -4.81 -22.20
CA SER A 247 -14.73 -5.48 -22.10
C SER A 247 -15.63 -4.77 -21.07
N LYS A 248 -16.93 -5.06 -21.14
CA LYS A 248 -17.91 -4.66 -20.11
C LYS A 248 -17.58 -5.19 -18.70
N TYR A 249 -16.61 -6.09 -18.57
CA TYR A 249 -16.29 -6.80 -17.34
C TYR A 249 -15.12 -6.20 -16.55
N LYS A 250 -14.23 -5.44 -17.17
CA LYS A 250 -13.12 -4.78 -16.47
C LYS A 250 -12.92 -3.34 -16.94
N GLU A 251 -12.44 -2.50 -16.03
CA GLU A 251 -11.86 -1.21 -16.43
C GLU A 251 -10.69 -1.47 -17.38
N ALA A 252 -10.50 -0.57 -18.35
CA ALA A 252 -9.39 -0.67 -19.28
C ALA A 252 -8.07 -0.82 -18.52
N ARG A 253 -7.37 -1.92 -18.74
CA ARG A 253 -6.10 -2.20 -18.10
C ARG A 253 -5.00 -2.31 -19.14
N PRO A 254 -3.98 -1.48 -19.00
CA PRO A 254 -2.80 -1.59 -19.84
C PRO A 254 -1.97 -2.82 -19.42
N ALA A 255 -1.17 -3.33 -20.35
CA ALA A 255 -0.02 -4.12 -19.96
C ALA A 255 0.93 -3.21 -19.16
N SER A 256 1.53 -3.73 -18.12
CA SER A 256 2.41 -2.96 -17.25
C SER A 256 3.66 -3.75 -16.86
N ILE A 257 4.74 -3.02 -16.69
CA ILE A 257 5.95 -3.48 -16.02
C ILE A 257 6.33 -2.44 -14.98
N ARG A 258 6.57 -2.88 -13.75
CA ARG A 258 7.02 -2.06 -12.63
C ARG A 258 8.24 -2.72 -12.00
N ALA A 259 9.29 -1.94 -11.74
CA ALA A 259 10.49 -2.39 -11.06
C ALA A 259 10.94 -1.32 -10.07
N GLU A 260 11.40 -1.75 -8.90
CA GLU A 260 11.94 -0.87 -7.87
C GLU A 260 13.09 -1.56 -7.14
N TRP A 261 14.13 -0.79 -6.84
CA TRP A 261 15.22 -1.18 -5.96
C TRP A 261 15.17 -0.34 -4.70
N LEU A 262 15.23 -1.01 -3.56
CA LEU A 262 15.11 -0.40 -2.24
C LEU A 262 16.28 -0.80 -1.36
N GLY A 263 16.68 0.09 -0.47
CA GLY A 263 17.64 -0.22 0.57
C GLY A 263 17.35 0.53 1.85
N GLY A 264 17.92 0.04 2.94
CA GLY A 264 17.72 0.61 4.25
C GLY A 264 18.85 0.33 5.20
N GLN A 265 18.82 1.04 6.33
CA GLN A 265 19.70 0.85 7.46
C GLN A 265 18.92 0.98 8.76
N ASP A 266 19.00 -0.03 9.62
CA ASP A 266 18.49 -0.03 10.98
C ASP A 266 19.69 -0.18 11.96
N GLY A 267 20.00 0.90 12.67
CA GLY A 267 21.23 0.98 13.46
C GLY A 267 22.47 0.80 12.59
N LYS A 268 23.22 -0.30 12.80
CA LYS A 268 24.41 -0.65 12.01
C LYS A 268 24.16 -1.65 10.90
N VAL A 269 22.96 -2.24 10.82
CA VAL A 269 22.63 -3.27 9.86
C VAL A 269 22.01 -2.65 8.61
N GLY A 270 22.59 -2.95 7.46
CA GLY A 270 22.07 -2.59 6.15
C GLY A 270 21.20 -3.69 5.58
N SER A 271 20.15 -3.33 4.86
CA SER A 271 19.27 -4.22 4.12
C SER A 271 19.04 -3.68 2.71
N ARG A 272 18.74 -4.58 1.75
CA ARG A 272 18.46 -4.19 0.36
C ARG A 272 17.63 -5.24 -0.35
N GLY A 273 16.90 -4.81 -1.35
CA GLY A 273 16.12 -5.70 -2.20
C GLY A 273 15.48 -4.95 -3.36
N GLY A 274 14.72 -5.67 -4.13
CA GLY A 274 14.00 -5.09 -5.26
C GLY A 274 13.06 -6.10 -5.87
N TYR A 275 12.28 -5.64 -6.81
CA TYR A 275 11.31 -6.46 -7.53
C TYR A 275 11.12 -5.99 -8.97
N VAL A 276 10.63 -6.90 -9.78
CA VAL A 276 10.07 -6.63 -11.10
C VAL A 276 8.73 -7.36 -11.17
N THR A 277 7.65 -6.64 -11.47
CA THR A 277 6.32 -7.20 -11.66
C THR A 277 5.80 -6.82 -13.05
N VAL A 278 5.30 -7.82 -13.77
CA VAL A 278 4.72 -7.68 -15.11
C VAL A 278 3.27 -8.16 -15.06
N CYS A 279 2.37 -7.39 -15.66
CA CYS A 279 0.98 -7.77 -15.86
C CYS A 279 0.60 -7.59 -17.32
N VAL A 280 0.09 -8.64 -17.94
CA VAL A 280 -0.26 -8.65 -19.37
C VAL A 280 -1.71 -9.09 -19.55
N PRO A 281 -2.58 -8.28 -20.19
CA PRO A 281 -3.90 -8.71 -20.59
C PRO A 281 -3.82 -9.84 -21.63
N MET A 282 -4.39 -10.99 -21.32
CA MET A 282 -4.44 -12.16 -22.20
C MET A 282 -5.75 -12.24 -22.97
N ALA A 283 -6.83 -11.75 -22.36
CA ALA A 283 -8.16 -11.70 -22.92
C ALA A 283 -8.99 -10.60 -22.26
N ASP A 284 -10.20 -10.37 -22.71
CA ASP A 284 -11.10 -9.31 -22.24
C ASP A 284 -11.26 -9.25 -20.71
N ALA A 285 -11.25 -10.39 -20.04
CA ALA A 285 -11.44 -10.48 -18.61
C ALA A 285 -10.28 -11.17 -17.88
N LEU A 286 -9.18 -11.50 -18.58
CA LEU A 286 -8.09 -12.30 -18.03
C LEU A 286 -6.75 -11.60 -18.20
N ASP A 287 -6.02 -11.44 -17.10
CA ASP A 287 -4.63 -10.99 -17.10
C ASP A 287 -3.71 -12.08 -16.56
N MET A 288 -2.49 -12.15 -17.09
CA MET A 288 -1.38 -12.92 -16.54
C MET A 288 -0.46 -12.00 -15.75
N VAL A 289 0.00 -12.48 -14.62
CA VAL A 289 0.95 -11.78 -13.74
C VAL A 289 2.20 -12.64 -13.57
N ALA A 290 3.37 -12.00 -13.64
CA ALA A 290 4.63 -12.60 -13.26
C ALA A 290 5.42 -11.61 -12.41
N SER A 291 6.08 -12.08 -11.36
CA SER A 291 6.94 -11.26 -10.51
C SER A 291 8.17 -12.01 -10.06
N ALA A 292 9.28 -11.31 -10.00
CA ALA A 292 10.51 -11.76 -9.36
C ALA A 292 10.96 -10.71 -8.36
N GLU A 293 11.28 -11.14 -7.15
CA GLU A 293 11.72 -10.24 -6.09
C GLU A 293 12.83 -10.86 -5.25
N THR A 294 13.63 -10.01 -4.62
CA THR A 294 14.63 -10.41 -3.66
C THR A 294 14.71 -9.38 -2.53
N TYR A 295 14.99 -9.85 -1.32
CA TYR A 295 15.25 -9.00 -0.16
C TYR A 295 16.24 -9.65 0.78
N ASN A 296 17.33 -8.92 1.11
CA ASN A 296 18.30 -9.33 2.12
C ASN A 296 18.17 -8.43 3.35
N ARG A 297 17.82 -9.02 4.49
CA ARG A 297 17.56 -8.33 5.77
C ARG A 297 18.84 -7.86 6.47
N ASN A 298 19.97 -8.50 6.19
CA ASN A 298 21.28 -8.13 6.75
C ASN A 298 22.38 -8.41 5.73
N THR A 299 22.84 -7.36 5.08
CA THR A 299 23.86 -7.45 4.01
C THR A 299 25.28 -7.76 4.50
N LYS A 300 25.50 -7.87 5.82
CA LYS A 300 26.80 -8.20 6.43
C LYS A 300 26.91 -9.65 6.84
N VAL A 301 25.81 -10.39 6.89
CA VAL A 301 25.75 -11.78 7.32
C VAL A 301 24.97 -12.57 6.29
N ASP A 302 25.53 -13.65 5.82
CA ASP A 302 24.90 -14.49 4.81
C ASP A 302 23.67 -15.23 5.39
N GLY A 303 22.77 -15.63 4.49
CA GLY A 303 21.61 -16.45 4.81
C GLY A 303 20.35 -15.65 5.29
N TRP A 304 20.38 -14.33 5.30
CA TRP A 304 19.23 -13.48 5.60
C TRP A 304 18.50 -12.97 4.36
N ASP A 305 18.74 -13.59 3.22
CA ASP A 305 18.11 -13.26 1.96
C ASP A 305 16.90 -14.15 1.66
N GLN A 306 15.94 -13.59 0.95
CA GLN A 306 14.75 -14.27 0.42
C GLN A 306 14.52 -13.80 -1.01
N SER A 307 14.24 -14.75 -1.89
CA SER A 307 13.82 -14.46 -3.27
C SER A 307 12.52 -15.21 -3.58
N ASN A 308 11.56 -14.52 -4.20
CA ASN A 308 10.30 -15.11 -4.58
C ASN A 308 10.11 -14.99 -6.09
N LEU A 309 9.66 -16.08 -6.70
CA LEU A 309 9.25 -16.13 -8.10
C LEU A 309 7.76 -16.45 -8.14
N THR A 310 6.95 -15.51 -8.63
CA THR A 310 5.49 -15.61 -8.65
C THR A 310 4.96 -15.61 -10.07
N VAL A 311 4.01 -16.51 -10.35
CA VAL A 311 3.19 -16.48 -11.55
C VAL A 311 1.73 -16.60 -11.17
N GLY A 312 0.84 -15.97 -11.93
CA GLY A 312 -0.57 -15.99 -11.58
C GLY A 312 -1.48 -15.47 -12.67
N LEU A 313 -2.77 -15.64 -12.40
CA LEU A 313 -3.87 -15.21 -13.24
C LEU A 313 -4.81 -14.31 -12.44
N GLN A 314 -5.39 -13.32 -13.12
CA GLN A 314 -6.44 -12.45 -12.58
C GLN A 314 -7.64 -12.50 -13.54
N TYR A 315 -8.78 -12.96 -13.06
CA TYR A 315 -10.04 -12.97 -13.80
C TYR A 315 -10.96 -11.86 -13.29
N TRP A 316 -11.30 -10.91 -14.17
CA TRP A 316 -12.16 -9.77 -13.85
C TRP A 316 -13.61 -10.13 -14.20
N TYR A 317 -14.43 -10.36 -13.18
CA TYR A 317 -15.83 -10.68 -13.39
C TYR A 317 -16.73 -9.43 -13.39
N TYR A 318 -16.26 -8.31 -12.81
CA TYR A 318 -16.96 -7.03 -12.88
C TYR A 318 -16.03 -5.86 -12.48
N LYS A 319 -15.88 -4.83 -13.33
CA LYS A 319 -15.12 -3.58 -13.08
C LYS A 319 -13.84 -3.81 -12.24
N LYS A 320 -13.89 -3.45 -10.94
CA LYS A 320 -12.79 -3.59 -9.97
C LYS A 320 -12.84 -4.91 -9.18
N CYS A 321 -13.75 -5.81 -9.52
CA CYS A 321 -13.95 -7.10 -8.87
C CYS A 321 -13.20 -8.19 -9.62
N ARG A 322 -12.35 -8.95 -8.94
CA ARG A 322 -11.51 -9.99 -9.55
C ARG A 322 -11.38 -11.24 -8.70
N LEU A 323 -11.14 -12.36 -9.37
CA LEU A 323 -10.58 -13.57 -8.80
C LEU A 323 -9.10 -13.65 -9.17
N GLN A 324 -8.27 -14.06 -8.24
CA GLN A 324 -6.84 -14.23 -8.46
C GLN A 324 -6.41 -15.63 -8.03
N LEU A 325 -5.49 -16.21 -8.79
CA LEU A 325 -4.81 -17.46 -8.46
C LEU A 325 -3.31 -17.24 -8.70
N GLN A 326 -2.47 -17.51 -7.70
CA GLN A 326 -1.02 -17.31 -7.79
C GLN A 326 -0.27 -18.48 -7.17
N TYR A 327 0.83 -18.83 -7.81
CA TYR A 327 1.85 -19.74 -7.30
C TYR A 327 3.14 -18.96 -7.10
N THR A 328 3.75 -19.14 -5.96
CA THR A 328 5.04 -18.51 -5.62
C THR A 328 6.02 -19.57 -5.15
N ARG A 329 7.20 -19.63 -5.75
CA ARG A 329 8.36 -20.35 -5.25
C ARG A 329 9.16 -19.40 -4.37
N CYS A 330 9.26 -19.72 -3.06
CA CYS A 330 10.04 -18.98 -2.07
C CYS A 330 11.39 -19.66 -1.86
N LEU A 331 12.47 -18.94 -2.18
CA LEU A 331 13.86 -19.35 -1.98
C LEU A 331 14.40 -18.61 -0.76
N LEU A 332 14.85 -19.32 0.25
CA LEU A 332 15.25 -18.76 1.53
C LEU A 332 16.73 -19.00 1.80
N GLY A 333 17.42 -17.99 2.31
CA GLY A 333 18.73 -18.16 2.91
C GLY A 333 18.67 -19.00 4.19
N ASP A 334 19.77 -19.64 4.56
CA ASP A 334 19.85 -20.65 5.62
C ASP A 334 19.34 -20.17 6.99
N GLN A 335 19.41 -18.86 7.28
CA GLN A 335 18.92 -18.28 8.53
C GLN A 335 17.38 -18.12 8.55
N LEU A 336 16.72 -18.17 7.40
CA LEU A 336 15.28 -18.01 7.28
C LEU A 336 14.53 -19.33 7.21
N GLY A 337 15.22 -20.43 6.95
CA GLY A 337 14.64 -21.76 6.87
C GLY A 337 14.87 -22.45 5.53
N LYS A 338 13.92 -23.29 5.13
CA LYS A 338 13.99 -24.05 3.88
C LYS A 338 13.07 -23.45 2.84
N ASP A 339 13.45 -23.54 1.59
CA ASP A 339 12.63 -23.22 0.44
C ASP A 339 11.25 -23.89 0.51
N TYR A 340 10.24 -23.18 0.06
CA TYR A 340 8.89 -23.71 0.03
C TYR A 340 8.06 -23.16 -1.14
N ASP A 341 6.96 -23.84 -1.38
CA ASP A 341 5.98 -23.48 -2.37
C ASP A 341 4.76 -22.85 -1.70
N TRP A 342 4.18 -21.82 -2.33
CA TRP A 342 3.03 -21.11 -1.84
C TRP A 342 1.98 -20.97 -2.95
N LEU A 343 0.81 -21.55 -2.73
CA LEU A 343 -0.33 -21.42 -3.61
C LEU A 343 -1.40 -20.55 -2.94
N GLN A 344 -1.91 -19.58 -3.67
CA GLN A 344 -2.87 -18.61 -3.15
C GLN A 344 -4.02 -18.41 -4.12
N ALA A 345 -5.23 -18.26 -3.57
CA ALA A 345 -6.40 -17.80 -4.29
C ALA A 345 -7.08 -16.65 -3.53
N GLN A 346 -7.63 -15.69 -4.24
CA GLN A 346 -8.30 -14.52 -3.64
C GLN A 346 -9.49 -14.08 -4.47
N VAL A 347 -10.57 -13.69 -3.78
CA VAL A 347 -11.66 -12.88 -4.32
C VAL A 347 -11.53 -11.45 -3.85
N GLN A 348 -11.71 -10.50 -4.75
CA GLN A 348 -11.80 -9.07 -4.46
C GLN A 348 -13.13 -8.54 -4.96
N VAL A 349 -13.83 -7.83 -4.08
CA VAL A 349 -15.04 -7.06 -4.40
C VAL A 349 -14.77 -5.61 -4.04
N ALA A 350 -14.99 -4.68 -4.98
CA ALA A 350 -14.78 -3.25 -4.77
C ALA A 350 -15.91 -2.42 -5.41
N PHE A 351 -16.29 -1.32 -4.76
CA PHE A 351 -17.35 -0.42 -5.20
C PHE A 351 -16.98 1.06 -5.01
#